data_d03a8a377533c27205df93a342795fab
#
_entry.id   d03a8a377533c27205df93a342795fab
#
_cell.length_a   1.000
_cell.length_b   1.000
_cell.length_c   1.000
_cell.angle_alpha   90.00
_cell.angle_beta   90.00
_cell.angle_gamma   90.00
#
_symmetry.space_group_name_H-M   'P 1'
#
loop_
_entity.id
_entity.type
_entity.pdbx_description
1 polymer ?
#
loop_
_entity_poly.entity_id
_entity_poly.type
_entity_poly.pdbx_seq_one_letter_code
_entity_poly.pdbx_strand_id
1 'polypeptide(L)'
;MKKIIVIGGGAAGLMAGVRAAQLGASVRIIEKMKMVGLKMGITGKGRCNVTNAAPIEDFIKQTPGNGKFLYSAYQQWTNEDVIQMLHSWGVPTKVERGGRVFPESDKALDVRNAFIDTYRKLGGTLHLEESVTDLIVQDGHIQGVVTNKGKYTCDAAIIATGGMSYPLTGSSGDGYELARTVGHSIVELRPSLIPLETKESWVKDIMGLSLKNVEVSIIAKNKVQTKQFGEMLFAHFGVTGPIILSASHTVTKLLKKKVEPIEISINLKPALTREVLDKRVQRDFSEAQNKQLLNVLKGLLPTKLIPVICQLAKIEGTKAIHDITKEERLRLVDTIQDMRLSVHRPRPIAEAIVTAGGISVKEVDPKTMQSKLVQGLYMAGEVLDIDAFTGGYNLQAAFSTAYVAATHAAEGDIA
;
A
#
# COMPACT_ATOMS: atom_id res chain seq x y z
N MET A 1 -34.08 -0.93 17.19
CA MET A 1 -33.17 -0.79 16.05
C MET A 1 -31.92 -0.08 16.55
N LYS A 2 -30.75 -0.74 16.51
CA LYS A 2 -29.49 -0.14 16.97
C LYS A 2 -29.09 1.06 16.13
N LYS A 3 -28.62 2.12 16.78
CA LYS A 3 -28.07 3.33 16.14
C LYS A 3 -26.56 3.20 16.04
N ILE A 4 -26.02 3.17 14.83
CA ILE A 4 -24.59 3.02 14.59
C ILE A 4 -24.05 4.25 13.87
N ILE A 5 -22.97 4.82 14.39
CA ILE A 5 -22.24 5.90 13.74
C ILE A 5 -20.94 5.35 13.19
N VAL A 6 -20.71 5.55 11.90
CA VAL A 6 -19.43 5.24 11.23
C VAL A 6 -18.69 6.55 11.00
N ILE A 7 -17.49 6.65 11.54
CA ILE A 7 -16.63 7.83 11.47
C ILE A 7 -15.64 7.65 10.31
N GLY A 8 -15.86 8.40 9.22
CA GLY A 8 -15.11 8.31 7.97
C GLY A 8 -15.81 7.49 6.90
N GLY A 9 -15.93 8.06 5.70
CA GLY A 9 -16.59 7.47 4.53
C GLY A 9 -15.61 6.88 3.51
N GLY A 10 -14.46 6.34 3.95
CA GLY A 10 -13.51 5.60 3.12
C GLY A 10 -13.99 4.19 2.77
N ALA A 11 -13.09 3.34 2.26
CA ALA A 11 -13.40 1.95 1.91
C ALA A 11 -13.97 1.16 3.11
N ALA A 12 -13.30 1.26 4.27
CA ALA A 12 -13.76 0.60 5.49
C ALA A 12 -15.11 1.17 5.96
N GLY A 13 -15.28 2.50 5.96
CA GLY A 13 -16.51 3.12 6.42
C GLY A 13 -17.72 2.80 5.54
N LEU A 14 -17.54 2.78 4.21
CA LEU A 14 -18.60 2.39 3.28
C LEU A 14 -18.99 0.93 3.47
N MET A 15 -18.01 0.02 3.63
CA MET A 15 -18.27 -1.39 3.89
C MET A 15 -18.99 -1.58 5.23
N ALA A 16 -18.55 -0.92 6.29
CA ALA A 16 -19.20 -0.98 7.60
C ALA A 16 -20.64 -0.45 7.54
N GLY A 17 -20.83 0.68 6.84
CA GLY A 17 -22.17 1.25 6.66
C GLY A 17 -23.14 0.32 5.96
N VAL A 18 -22.71 -0.27 4.84
CA VAL A 18 -23.52 -1.25 4.08
C VAL A 18 -23.84 -2.46 4.96
N ARG A 19 -22.83 -3.05 5.61
CA ARG A 19 -23.05 -4.27 6.42
C ARG A 19 -23.98 -4.05 7.60
N ALA A 20 -23.79 -2.97 8.35
CA ALA A 20 -24.66 -2.66 9.48
C ALA A 20 -26.12 -2.37 9.04
N ALA A 21 -26.30 -1.67 7.92
CA ALA A 21 -27.63 -1.42 7.36
C ALA A 21 -28.32 -2.71 6.85
N GLN A 22 -27.58 -3.64 6.26
CA GLN A 22 -28.09 -4.98 5.89
C GLN A 22 -28.61 -5.76 7.09
N LEU A 23 -28.01 -5.55 8.25
CA LEU A 23 -28.45 -6.18 9.52
C LEU A 23 -29.57 -5.41 10.23
N GLY A 24 -30.16 -4.40 9.57
CA GLY A 24 -31.31 -3.66 10.07
C GLY A 24 -30.98 -2.57 11.07
N ALA A 25 -29.69 -2.16 11.22
CA ALA A 25 -29.34 -1.04 12.06
C ALA A 25 -29.69 0.31 11.41
N SER A 26 -29.92 1.35 12.23
CA SER A 26 -29.98 2.74 11.77
C SER A 26 -28.54 3.29 11.68
N VAL A 27 -28.05 3.46 10.47
CA VAL A 27 -26.64 3.77 10.24
C VAL A 27 -26.43 5.18 9.67
N ARG A 28 -25.49 5.90 10.29
CA ARG A 28 -25.04 7.20 9.83
C ARG A 28 -23.54 7.17 9.58
N ILE A 29 -23.12 7.49 8.34
CA ILE A 29 -21.70 7.73 8.04
C ILE A 29 -21.44 9.23 8.12
N ILE A 30 -20.48 9.65 8.94
CA ILE A 30 -20.02 11.03 9.06
C ILE A 30 -18.67 11.16 8.36
N GLU A 31 -18.60 12.01 7.34
CA GLU A 31 -17.42 12.23 6.51
C GLU A 31 -17.11 13.74 6.43
N LYS A 32 -15.87 14.12 6.73
CA LYS A 32 -15.44 15.52 6.71
C LYS A 32 -15.27 16.10 5.30
N MET A 33 -15.09 15.24 4.32
CA MET A 33 -14.93 15.65 2.92
C MET A 33 -16.31 15.84 2.24
N LYS A 34 -16.31 16.52 1.09
CA LYS A 34 -17.51 16.70 0.24
C LYS A 34 -18.04 15.41 -0.37
N MET A 35 -17.24 14.35 -0.37
CA MET A 35 -17.57 13.05 -0.97
C MET A 35 -16.93 11.92 -0.18
N VAL A 36 -17.60 10.76 -0.16
CA VAL A 36 -17.04 9.50 0.37
C VAL A 36 -16.20 8.77 -0.69
N GLY A 37 -15.33 7.86 -0.24
CA GLY A 37 -14.56 6.96 -1.11
C GLY A 37 -13.46 7.64 -1.94
N LEU A 38 -13.01 8.84 -1.58
CA LEU A 38 -12.00 9.60 -2.35
C LEU A 38 -10.70 8.82 -2.55
N LYS A 39 -10.13 8.25 -1.47
CA LYS A 39 -8.89 7.47 -1.55
C LYS A 39 -9.07 6.19 -2.37
N MET A 40 -10.21 5.51 -2.24
CA MET A 40 -10.54 4.34 -3.07
C MET A 40 -10.58 4.70 -4.55
N GLY A 41 -11.09 5.88 -4.90
CA GLY A 41 -11.17 6.40 -6.27
C GLY A 41 -9.83 6.59 -6.96
N ILE A 42 -8.73 6.77 -6.22
CA ILE A 42 -7.38 6.96 -6.79
C ILE A 42 -6.51 5.70 -6.74
N THR A 43 -6.94 4.65 -6.03
CA THR A 43 -6.19 3.40 -5.95
C THR A 43 -6.05 2.73 -7.32
N GLY A 44 -4.98 1.95 -7.50
CA GLY A 44 -4.73 1.25 -8.77
C GLY A 44 -4.65 2.21 -9.98
N LYS A 45 -4.21 3.45 -9.79
CA LYS A 45 -4.16 4.51 -10.81
C LYS A 45 -5.56 4.87 -11.35
N GLY A 46 -6.54 4.96 -10.46
CA GLY A 46 -7.93 5.29 -10.81
C GLY A 46 -8.79 4.09 -11.23
N ARG A 47 -8.24 2.86 -11.15
CA ARG A 47 -8.95 1.63 -11.53
C ARG A 47 -9.54 0.86 -10.34
N CYS A 48 -9.10 1.11 -9.13
CA CYS A 48 -9.44 0.41 -7.89
C CYS A 48 -9.04 -1.08 -7.89
N ASN A 49 -7.86 -1.40 -7.35
CA ASN A 49 -7.47 -2.79 -7.10
C ASN A 49 -8.18 -3.28 -5.82
N VAL A 50 -9.39 -3.83 -6.00
CA VAL A 50 -10.33 -4.10 -4.90
C VAL A 50 -9.87 -5.18 -3.94
N THR A 51 -9.20 -6.22 -4.46
CA THR A 51 -8.65 -7.34 -3.69
C THR A 51 -7.59 -8.08 -4.50
N ASN A 52 -7.20 -9.27 -4.04
CA ASN A 52 -6.34 -10.21 -4.74
C ASN A 52 -7.02 -11.59 -4.82
N ALA A 53 -6.80 -12.32 -5.91
CA ALA A 53 -7.33 -13.68 -6.10
C ALA A 53 -6.43 -14.77 -5.50
N ALA A 54 -5.40 -14.41 -4.73
CA ALA A 54 -4.56 -15.37 -4.01
C ALA A 54 -5.36 -16.08 -2.91
N PRO A 55 -4.94 -17.28 -2.48
CA PRO A 55 -5.50 -17.93 -1.30
C PRO A 55 -5.42 -17.04 -0.06
N ILE A 56 -6.45 -17.08 0.78
CA ILE A 56 -6.58 -16.15 1.93
C ILE A 56 -5.40 -16.26 2.92
N GLU A 57 -4.78 -17.44 3.03
CA GLU A 57 -3.60 -17.68 3.87
C GLU A 57 -2.40 -16.84 3.43
N ASP A 58 -2.31 -16.52 2.14
CA ASP A 58 -1.22 -15.70 1.61
C ASP A 58 -1.40 -14.21 1.97
N PHE A 59 -2.63 -13.76 2.24
CA PHE A 59 -2.88 -12.39 2.69
C PHE A 59 -2.14 -12.04 3.99
N ILE A 60 -2.02 -13.00 4.91
CA ILE A 60 -1.26 -12.83 6.16
C ILE A 60 0.22 -12.60 5.86
N LYS A 61 0.78 -13.37 4.90
CA LYS A 61 2.18 -13.20 4.47
C LYS A 61 2.42 -11.87 3.76
N GLN A 62 1.40 -11.39 3.04
CA GLN A 62 1.44 -10.10 2.34
C GLN A 62 1.14 -8.90 3.26
N THR A 63 0.86 -9.15 4.56
CA THR A 63 0.59 -8.13 5.57
C THR A 63 1.70 -8.16 6.64
N PRO A 64 2.88 -7.57 6.38
CA PRO A 64 4.01 -7.59 7.31
C PRO A 64 3.77 -6.79 8.59
N GLY A 65 2.77 -5.89 8.58
CA GLY A 65 2.29 -5.14 9.74
C GLY A 65 1.13 -5.86 10.43
N ASN A 66 1.43 -6.69 11.44
CA ASN A 66 0.42 -7.38 12.26
C ASN A 66 -0.57 -8.30 11.51
N GLY A 67 -0.15 -8.92 10.39
CA GLY A 67 -1.03 -9.75 9.56
C GLY A 67 -1.79 -10.85 10.32
N LYS A 68 -1.19 -11.42 11.36
CA LYS A 68 -1.85 -12.43 12.20
C LYS A 68 -3.11 -11.92 12.92
N PHE A 69 -3.18 -10.63 13.22
CA PHE A 69 -4.37 -10.00 13.80
C PHE A 69 -5.58 -10.10 12.87
N LEU A 70 -5.34 -10.10 11.56
CA LEU A 70 -6.40 -10.14 10.54
C LEU A 70 -6.94 -11.54 10.28
N TYR A 71 -6.36 -12.60 10.87
CA TYR A 71 -6.75 -13.98 10.57
C TYR A 71 -8.27 -14.20 10.70
N SER A 72 -8.86 -13.80 11.82
CA SER A 72 -10.31 -13.95 12.05
C SER A 72 -11.14 -13.12 11.07
N ALA A 73 -10.72 -11.89 10.77
CA ALA A 73 -11.44 -11.02 9.85
C ALA A 73 -11.41 -11.57 8.41
N TYR A 74 -10.27 -12.10 7.97
CA TYR A 74 -10.16 -12.72 6.64
C TYR A 74 -10.95 -14.02 6.51
N GLN A 75 -11.17 -14.77 7.60
CA GLN A 75 -12.02 -15.96 7.59
C GLN A 75 -13.52 -15.61 7.56
N GLN A 76 -13.90 -14.47 8.17
CA GLN A 76 -15.29 -14.03 8.21
C GLN A 76 -15.73 -13.30 6.94
N TRP A 77 -14.79 -12.68 6.22
CA TRP A 77 -15.06 -11.96 4.98
C TRP A 77 -13.84 -12.03 4.05
N THR A 78 -13.91 -12.95 3.12
CA THR A 78 -12.83 -13.34 2.22
C THR A 78 -12.73 -12.40 1.00
N ASN A 79 -11.71 -12.59 0.19
CA ASN A 79 -11.56 -11.95 -1.11
C ASN A 79 -12.64 -12.39 -2.12
N GLU A 80 -13.08 -13.65 -2.03
CA GLU A 80 -14.17 -14.17 -2.87
C GLU A 80 -15.50 -13.50 -2.51
N ASP A 81 -15.77 -13.29 -1.21
CA ASP A 81 -16.95 -12.57 -0.76
C ASP A 81 -16.99 -11.12 -1.30
N VAL A 82 -15.84 -10.43 -1.34
CA VAL A 82 -15.74 -9.10 -1.95
C VAL A 82 -16.05 -9.14 -3.44
N ILE A 83 -15.53 -10.14 -4.16
CA ILE A 83 -15.79 -10.31 -5.61
C ILE A 83 -17.27 -10.57 -5.85
N GLN A 84 -17.86 -11.51 -5.12
CA GLN A 84 -19.28 -11.87 -5.26
C GLN A 84 -20.19 -10.69 -4.89
N MET A 85 -19.87 -9.96 -3.84
CA MET A 85 -20.58 -8.75 -3.44
C MET A 85 -20.62 -7.73 -4.58
N LEU A 86 -19.46 -7.43 -5.18
CA LEU A 86 -19.38 -6.48 -6.30
C LEU A 86 -20.16 -6.97 -7.51
N HIS A 87 -20.09 -8.26 -7.85
CA HIS A 87 -20.87 -8.86 -8.94
C HIS A 87 -22.37 -8.72 -8.67
N SER A 88 -22.83 -8.96 -7.45
CA SER A 88 -24.24 -8.84 -7.07
C SER A 88 -24.74 -7.38 -7.16
N TRP A 89 -23.85 -6.42 -7.11
CA TRP A 89 -24.14 -4.99 -7.30
C TRP A 89 -23.96 -4.51 -8.74
N GLY A 90 -23.72 -5.43 -9.69
CA GLY A 90 -23.56 -5.12 -11.11
C GLY A 90 -22.18 -4.57 -11.48
N VAL A 91 -21.16 -4.82 -10.65
CA VAL A 91 -19.77 -4.46 -10.92
C VAL A 91 -18.95 -5.74 -11.18
N PRO A 92 -18.90 -6.23 -12.43
CA PRO A 92 -18.09 -7.39 -12.79
C PRO A 92 -16.60 -7.08 -12.61
N THR A 93 -15.81 -8.10 -12.27
CA THR A 93 -14.39 -7.96 -11.99
C THR A 93 -13.55 -8.86 -12.87
N LYS A 94 -12.30 -8.49 -13.09
CA LYS A 94 -11.27 -9.26 -13.80
C LYS A 94 -10.03 -9.45 -12.94
N VAL A 95 -9.34 -10.57 -13.15
CA VAL A 95 -8.05 -10.88 -12.50
C VAL A 95 -6.91 -10.58 -13.46
N GLU A 96 -5.96 -9.77 -13.00
CA GLU A 96 -4.74 -9.44 -13.74
C GLU A 96 -3.51 -10.15 -13.15
N ARG A 97 -2.37 -10.01 -13.84
CA ARG A 97 -1.08 -10.57 -13.40
C ARG A 97 -0.81 -10.28 -11.92
N GLY A 98 -0.39 -11.31 -11.18
CA GLY A 98 -0.14 -11.23 -9.72
C GLY A 98 -1.41 -11.33 -8.88
N GLY A 99 -2.51 -11.84 -9.44
CA GLY A 99 -3.78 -12.05 -8.74
C GLY A 99 -4.56 -10.78 -8.45
N ARG A 100 -4.16 -9.63 -8.97
CA ARG A 100 -4.83 -8.34 -8.71
C ARG A 100 -6.23 -8.31 -9.32
N VAL A 101 -7.21 -7.95 -8.53
CA VAL A 101 -8.62 -7.89 -8.95
C VAL A 101 -9.04 -6.44 -9.18
N PHE A 102 -9.56 -6.16 -10.37
CA PHE A 102 -10.06 -4.86 -10.80
C PHE A 102 -11.49 -4.96 -11.33
N PRO A 103 -12.30 -3.89 -11.28
CA PRO A 103 -13.53 -3.86 -12.06
C PRO A 103 -13.21 -3.98 -13.56
N GLU A 104 -14.04 -4.69 -14.32
CA GLU A 104 -13.83 -4.86 -15.77
C GLU A 104 -13.79 -3.52 -16.51
N SER A 105 -14.54 -2.53 -16.03
CA SER A 105 -14.58 -1.17 -16.57
C SER A 105 -13.28 -0.39 -16.42
N ASP A 106 -12.35 -0.84 -15.58
CA ASP A 106 -11.15 -0.09 -15.18
C ASP A 106 -11.45 1.29 -14.54
N LYS A 107 -12.64 1.46 -13.96
CA LYS A 107 -13.08 2.72 -13.33
C LYS A 107 -13.35 2.52 -11.84
N ALA A 108 -12.51 3.11 -10.99
CA ALA A 108 -12.70 3.08 -9.54
C ALA A 108 -14.04 3.69 -9.09
N LEU A 109 -14.60 4.59 -9.90
CA LEU A 109 -15.89 5.23 -9.63
C LEU A 109 -17.05 4.24 -9.62
N ASP A 110 -17.01 3.20 -10.44
CA ASP A 110 -18.09 2.20 -10.48
C ASP A 110 -18.15 1.41 -9.16
N VAL A 111 -16.99 1.02 -8.61
CA VAL A 111 -16.91 0.41 -7.29
C VAL A 111 -17.44 1.35 -6.21
N ARG A 112 -16.95 2.60 -6.20
CA ARG A 112 -17.38 3.60 -5.21
C ARG A 112 -18.89 3.85 -5.26
N ASN A 113 -19.43 4.04 -6.45
CA ASN A 113 -20.85 4.32 -6.64
C ASN A 113 -21.71 3.12 -6.22
N ALA A 114 -21.29 1.88 -6.51
CA ALA A 114 -21.99 0.69 -6.07
C ALA A 114 -22.13 0.62 -4.54
N PHE A 115 -21.08 0.97 -3.79
CA PHE A 115 -21.17 1.09 -2.32
C PHE A 115 -22.17 2.17 -1.89
N ILE A 116 -22.11 3.37 -2.48
CA ILE A 116 -22.97 4.50 -2.13
C ILE A 116 -24.44 4.17 -2.42
N ASP A 117 -24.71 3.64 -3.61
CA ASP A 117 -26.06 3.34 -4.05
C ASP A 117 -26.69 2.21 -3.20
N THR A 118 -25.91 1.16 -2.90
CA THR A 118 -26.34 0.08 -2.02
C THR A 118 -26.62 0.60 -0.62
N TYR A 119 -25.72 1.41 -0.05
CA TYR A 119 -25.90 2.00 1.27
C TYR A 119 -27.17 2.87 1.37
N ARG A 120 -27.43 3.71 0.35
CA ARG A 120 -28.64 4.53 0.28
C ARG A 120 -29.91 3.70 0.11
N LYS A 121 -29.89 2.65 -0.72
CA LYS A 121 -31.02 1.72 -0.89
C LYS A 121 -31.41 1.03 0.42
N LEU A 122 -30.43 0.77 1.29
CA LEU A 122 -30.64 0.20 2.62
C LEU A 122 -31.07 1.23 3.68
N GLY A 123 -31.34 2.49 3.29
CA GLY A 123 -31.76 3.56 4.21
C GLY A 123 -30.65 4.23 5.00
N GLY A 124 -29.40 3.99 4.66
CA GLY A 124 -28.24 4.63 5.28
C GLY A 124 -28.14 6.12 4.97
N THR A 125 -27.66 6.92 5.91
CA THR A 125 -27.52 8.39 5.78
C THR A 125 -26.05 8.82 5.73
N LEU A 126 -25.73 9.73 4.78
CA LEU A 126 -24.40 10.33 4.63
C LEU A 126 -24.42 11.77 5.14
N HIS A 127 -23.58 12.05 6.12
CA HIS A 127 -23.32 13.39 6.62
C HIS A 127 -21.97 13.86 6.11
N LEU A 128 -21.99 14.65 5.05
CA LEU A 128 -20.80 15.16 4.39
C LEU A 128 -20.40 16.54 4.93
N GLU A 129 -19.14 16.91 4.74
CA GLU A 129 -18.58 18.17 5.26
C GLU A 129 -18.85 18.31 6.77
N GLU A 130 -18.77 17.17 7.47
CA GLU A 130 -18.99 17.10 8.92
C GLU A 130 -17.87 16.27 9.56
N SER A 131 -17.17 16.87 10.51
CA SER A 131 -16.03 16.27 11.21
C SER A 131 -16.41 15.85 12.61
N VAL A 132 -16.16 14.59 12.97
CA VAL A 132 -16.23 14.15 14.37
C VAL A 132 -15.01 14.71 15.10
N THR A 133 -15.25 15.39 16.21
CA THR A 133 -14.22 16.07 17.01
C THR A 133 -13.98 15.39 18.34
N ASP A 134 -14.94 14.62 18.86
CA ASP A 134 -14.80 13.91 20.12
C ASP A 134 -15.75 12.70 20.21
N LEU A 135 -15.45 11.78 21.13
CA LEU A 135 -16.27 10.62 21.48
C LEU A 135 -16.93 10.84 22.84
N ILE A 136 -18.22 10.55 22.94
CA ILE A 136 -18.96 10.61 24.21
C ILE A 136 -18.92 9.21 24.82
N VAL A 137 -18.14 9.04 25.90
CA VAL A 137 -18.01 7.79 26.64
C VAL A 137 -18.52 8.01 28.08
N GLN A 138 -19.35 7.11 28.55
CA GLN A 138 -19.83 7.10 29.95
C GLN A 138 -19.74 5.67 30.49
N ASP A 139 -19.16 5.52 31.68
CA ASP A 139 -18.98 4.23 32.35
C ASP A 139 -18.32 3.14 31.48
N GLY A 140 -17.33 3.55 30.68
CA GLY A 140 -16.62 2.64 29.75
C GLY A 140 -17.38 2.24 28.48
N HIS A 141 -18.55 2.87 28.22
CA HIS A 141 -19.40 2.59 27.06
C HIS A 141 -19.52 3.80 26.15
N ILE A 142 -19.46 3.58 24.82
CA ILE A 142 -19.76 4.63 23.86
C ILE A 142 -21.25 5.04 23.97
N GLN A 143 -21.51 6.35 23.99
CA GLN A 143 -22.85 6.91 24.04
C GLN A 143 -23.15 7.79 22.83
N GLY A 144 -22.15 8.22 22.11
CA GLY A 144 -22.30 9.09 20.96
C GLY A 144 -21.00 9.73 20.49
N VAL A 145 -21.14 10.70 19.62
CA VAL A 145 -20.04 11.51 19.08
C VAL A 145 -20.38 12.99 19.10
N VAL A 146 -19.36 13.83 19.19
CA VAL A 146 -19.44 15.28 18.97
C VAL A 146 -18.90 15.58 17.58
N THR A 147 -19.58 16.44 16.84
CA THR A 147 -19.14 16.93 15.54
C THR A 147 -19.07 18.46 15.54
N ASN A 148 -18.50 19.03 14.50
CA ASN A 148 -18.54 20.48 14.28
C ASN A 148 -19.94 21.04 13.99
N LYS A 149 -20.96 20.16 13.82
CA LYS A 149 -22.36 20.55 13.58
C LYS A 149 -23.32 20.19 14.72
N GLY A 150 -22.88 19.39 15.71
CA GLY A 150 -23.70 19.00 16.83
C GLY A 150 -23.28 17.69 17.48
N LYS A 151 -24.18 17.17 18.36
CA LYS A 151 -23.96 15.90 19.07
C LYS A 151 -24.95 14.85 18.57
N TYR A 152 -24.47 13.62 18.42
CA TYR A 152 -25.30 12.48 18.03
C TYR A 152 -25.14 11.34 19.01
N THR A 153 -26.22 10.78 19.47
CA THR A 153 -26.22 9.57 20.31
C THR A 153 -26.16 8.33 19.44
N CYS A 154 -25.49 7.29 19.92
CA CYS A 154 -25.45 5.99 19.28
C CYS A 154 -25.27 4.87 20.30
N ASP A 155 -25.61 3.64 19.88
CA ASP A 155 -25.37 2.42 20.64
C ASP A 155 -23.99 1.83 20.32
N ALA A 156 -23.44 2.15 19.14
CA ALA A 156 -22.09 1.78 18.73
C ALA A 156 -21.48 2.82 17.78
N ALA A 157 -20.16 2.95 17.82
CA ALA A 157 -19.39 3.78 16.90
C ALA A 157 -18.24 2.98 16.26
N ILE A 158 -17.98 3.21 14.95
CA ILE A 158 -16.90 2.55 14.22
C ILE A 158 -15.94 3.62 13.69
N ILE A 159 -14.70 3.62 14.17
CA ILE A 159 -13.63 4.49 13.64
C ILE A 159 -13.07 3.86 12.36
N ALA A 160 -13.32 4.51 11.22
CA ALA A 160 -12.91 4.06 9.88
C ALA A 160 -12.25 5.20 9.06
N THR A 161 -11.50 6.06 9.74
CA THR A 161 -10.95 7.32 9.21
C THR A 161 -9.74 7.16 8.31
N GLY A 162 -9.19 5.93 8.19
CA GLY A 162 -7.94 5.69 7.47
C GLY A 162 -6.70 6.19 8.24
N GLY A 163 -5.58 6.33 7.53
CA GLY A 163 -4.29 6.73 8.08
C GLY A 163 -3.95 8.21 7.86
N MET A 164 -2.68 8.49 7.50
CA MET A 164 -2.15 9.83 7.18
C MET A 164 -1.63 9.97 5.75
N SER A 165 -1.78 8.95 4.93
CA SER A 165 -1.36 8.99 3.52
C SER A 165 -2.46 9.61 2.65
N TYR A 166 -2.07 10.39 1.65
CA TYR A 166 -2.98 11.16 0.78
C TYR A 166 -3.95 12.06 1.58
N PRO A 167 -3.48 13.03 2.38
CA PRO A 167 -4.33 13.82 3.27
C PRO A 167 -5.44 14.60 2.55
N LEU A 168 -5.24 14.94 1.27
CA LEU A 168 -6.27 15.58 0.43
C LEU A 168 -7.51 14.68 0.18
N THR A 169 -7.42 13.38 0.50
CA THR A 169 -8.57 12.46 0.44
C THR A 169 -9.30 12.30 1.78
N GLY A 170 -8.89 13.05 2.81
CA GLY A 170 -9.49 13.00 4.14
C GLY A 170 -8.67 12.22 5.17
N SER A 171 -7.61 11.52 4.78
CA SER A 171 -6.76 10.73 5.69
C SER A 171 -5.71 11.62 6.37
N SER A 172 -6.10 12.36 7.41
CA SER A 172 -5.28 13.35 8.14
C SER A 172 -4.91 12.94 9.56
N GLY A 173 -5.33 11.73 10.01
CA GLY A 173 -4.99 11.21 11.33
C GLY A 173 -6.00 11.50 12.43
N ASP A 174 -7.16 12.08 12.13
CA ASP A 174 -8.18 12.44 13.12
C ASP A 174 -8.62 11.24 13.99
N GLY A 175 -8.72 10.04 13.40
CA GLY A 175 -9.07 8.84 14.15
C GLY A 175 -8.06 8.44 15.21
N TYR A 176 -6.80 8.79 15.03
CA TYR A 176 -5.77 8.56 16.05
C TYR A 176 -5.98 9.49 17.26
N GLU A 177 -6.35 10.75 17.01
CA GLU A 177 -6.65 11.67 18.10
C GLU A 177 -7.91 11.22 18.85
N LEU A 178 -8.99 10.87 18.13
CA LEU A 178 -10.20 10.31 18.75
C LEU A 178 -9.91 9.08 19.61
N ALA A 179 -9.06 8.16 19.12
CA ALA A 179 -8.70 6.96 19.87
C ALA A 179 -7.88 7.29 21.14
N ARG A 180 -6.99 8.30 21.07
CA ARG A 180 -6.21 8.76 22.24
C ARG A 180 -7.09 9.33 23.34
N THR A 181 -8.16 10.08 23.02
CA THR A 181 -9.05 10.67 24.03
C THR A 181 -9.71 9.62 24.90
N VAL A 182 -9.84 8.39 24.40
CA VAL A 182 -10.45 7.26 25.14
C VAL A 182 -9.41 6.21 25.59
N GLY A 183 -8.13 6.59 25.61
CA GLY A 183 -7.04 5.81 26.23
C GLY A 183 -6.30 4.84 25.30
N HIS A 184 -6.60 4.78 24.00
CA HIS A 184 -5.88 3.91 23.08
C HIS A 184 -4.47 4.39 22.80
N SER A 185 -3.54 3.44 22.76
CA SER A 185 -2.17 3.66 22.36
C SER A 185 -2.05 3.74 20.83
N ILE A 186 -1.33 4.75 20.35
CA ILE A 186 -1.03 4.88 18.93
C ILE A 186 0.42 4.49 18.69
N VAL A 187 0.60 3.40 17.93
CA VAL A 187 1.92 2.96 17.46
C VAL A 187 2.46 4.01 16.49
N GLU A 188 3.75 4.35 16.62
CA GLU A 188 4.40 5.39 15.84
C GLU A 188 4.12 5.26 14.33
N LEU A 189 3.58 6.33 13.77
CA LEU A 189 3.19 6.40 12.36
C LEU A 189 4.43 6.56 11.48
N ARG A 190 4.48 5.82 10.40
CA ARG A 190 5.54 5.88 9.41
C ARG A 190 5.00 5.63 8.00
N PRO A 191 5.67 6.12 6.96
CA PRO A 191 5.27 5.80 5.60
C PRO A 191 5.49 4.30 5.30
N SER A 192 4.54 3.68 4.61
CA SER A 192 4.68 2.34 4.02
C SER A 192 4.30 2.40 2.54
N LEU A 193 4.96 1.59 1.71
CA LEU A 193 4.81 1.62 0.26
C LEU A 193 5.10 3.02 -0.30
N ILE A 194 6.32 3.48 -0.11
CA ILE A 194 6.73 4.85 -0.40
C ILE A 194 7.92 4.89 -1.36
N PRO A 195 8.01 5.87 -2.28
CA PRO A 195 9.22 6.11 -3.06
C PRO A 195 10.42 6.47 -2.17
N LEU A 196 11.61 6.15 -2.66
CA LEU A 196 12.86 6.37 -1.94
C LEU A 196 13.71 7.43 -2.66
N GLU A 197 14.17 8.43 -1.91
CA GLU A 197 15.18 9.37 -2.37
C GLU A 197 16.56 8.71 -2.30
N THR A 198 17.38 8.94 -3.32
CA THR A 198 18.75 8.42 -3.40
C THR A 198 19.77 9.54 -3.47
N LYS A 199 21.03 9.25 -3.12
CA LYS A 199 22.11 10.25 -3.09
C LYS A 199 22.69 10.54 -4.47
N GLU A 200 22.54 9.62 -5.41
CA GLU A 200 23.12 9.66 -6.75
C GLU A 200 22.43 10.72 -7.61
N SER A 201 23.17 11.68 -8.14
CA SER A 201 22.66 12.78 -8.98
C SER A 201 22.20 12.31 -10.36
N TRP A 202 22.83 11.26 -10.92
CA TRP A 202 22.54 10.75 -12.25
C TRP A 202 21.13 10.13 -12.42
N VAL A 203 20.42 9.84 -11.32
CA VAL A 203 19.04 9.35 -11.40
C VAL A 203 18.11 10.33 -12.13
N LYS A 204 18.44 11.63 -12.10
CA LYS A 204 17.69 12.69 -12.80
C LYS A 204 17.78 12.53 -14.32
N ASP A 205 18.94 12.09 -14.83
CA ASP A 205 19.20 11.93 -16.25
C ASP A 205 18.37 10.79 -16.88
N ILE A 206 17.98 9.83 -16.05
CA ILE A 206 17.16 8.69 -16.43
C ILE A 206 15.73 8.75 -15.87
N MET A 207 15.30 9.90 -15.40
CA MET A 207 13.92 10.13 -14.92
C MET A 207 12.89 9.65 -15.96
N GLY A 208 11.87 8.94 -15.49
CA GLY A 208 10.83 8.34 -16.32
C GLY A 208 11.19 6.98 -16.94
N LEU A 209 12.43 6.52 -16.79
CA LEU A 209 12.82 5.18 -17.23
C LEU A 209 12.17 4.13 -16.32
N SER A 210 11.32 3.29 -16.92
CA SER A 210 10.76 2.11 -16.27
C SER A 210 11.59 0.88 -16.62
N LEU A 211 11.98 0.11 -15.60
CA LEU A 211 12.64 -1.17 -15.77
C LEU A 211 11.68 -2.30 -15.46
N LYS A 212 11.62 -3.31 -16.32
CA LYS A 212 10.80 -4.51 -16.15
C LYS A 212 11.68 -5.73 -15.94
N ASN A 213 11.17 -6.69 -15.17
CA ASN A 213 11.85 -7.96 -14.90
C ASN A 213 13.27 -7.77 -14.32
N VAL A 214 13.41 -6.84 -13.39
CA VAL A 214 14.63 -6.62 -12.62
C VAL A 214 14.46 -7.14 -11.18
N GLU A 215 15.58 -7.46 -10.53
CA GLU A 215 15.60 -7.79 -9.11
C GLU A 215 16.21 -6.62 -8.33
N VAL A 216 15.52 -6.19 -7.26
CA VAL A 216 16.00 -5.19 -6.32
C VAL A 216 16.27 -5.85 -4.97
N SER A 217 17.45 -5.63 -4.42
CA SER A 217 17.84 -6.05 -3.07
C SER A 217 18.08 -4.83 -2.19
N ILE A 218 17.51 -4.82 -0.99
CA ILE A 218 17.86 -3.85 0.06
C ILE A 218 19.00 -4.43 0.87
N ILE A 219 20.08 -3.67 1.00
CA ILE A 219 21.30 -4.09 1.69
C ILE A 219 21.55 -3.15 2.87
N ALA A 220 21.81 -3.74 4.03
CA ALA A 220 22.23 -3.02 5.23
C ALA A 220 23.19 -3.91 6.04
N LYS A 221 24.22 -3.30 6.64
CA LYS A 221 25.28 -4.04 7.36
C LYS A 221 25.90 -5.16 6.50
N ASN A 222 26.11 -4.90 5.22
CA ASN A 222 26.66 -5.83 4.22
C ASN A 222 25.83 -7.14 4.07
N LYS A 223 24.54 -7.10 4.42
CA LYS A 223 23.64 -8.24 4.27
C LYS A 223 22.38 -7.84 3.50
N VAL A 224 21.92 -8.73 2.64
CA VAL A 224 20.63 -8.60 1.98
C VAL A 224 19.52 -8.73 3.02
N GLN A 225 18.68 -7.72 3.14
CA GLN A 225 17.55 -7.67 4.06
C GLN A 225 16.25 -8.15 3.41
N THR A 226 16.06 -7.82 2.15
CA THR A 226 14.92 -8.28 1.32
C THR A 226 15.29 -8.25 -0.15
N LYS A 227 14.59 -9.05 -0.94
CA LYS A 227 14.67 -9.08 -2.41
C LYS A 227 13.27 -8.95 -3.00
N GLN A 228 13.16 -8.22 -4.08
CA GLN A 228 11.91 -8.02 -4.83
C GLN A 228 12.17 -8.15 -6.32
N PHE A 229 11.34 -8.92 -7.03
CA PHE A 229 11.42 -9.06 -8.48
C PHE A 229 10.21 -8.40 -9.15
N GLY A 230 10.43 -7.64 -10.22
CA GLY A 230 9.34 -7.04 -10.98
C GLY A 230 9.71 -5.75 -11.69
N GLU A 231 8.86 -4.72 -11.53
CA GLU A 231 8.98 -3.43 -12.21
C GLU A 231 9.36 -2.32 -11.24
N MET A 232 10.26 -1.43 -11.67
CA MET A 232 10.62 -0.21 -10.98
C MET A 232 10.68 0.98 -11.93
N LEU A 233 10.71 2.18 -11.38
CA LEU A 233 10.76 3.44 -12.12
C LEU A 233 11.80 4.38 -11.49
N PHE A 234 12.60 5.05 -12.31
CA PHE A 234 13.43 6.16 -11.88
C PHE A 234 12.64 7.47 -11.89
N ALA A 235 12.69 8.20 -10.78
CA ALA A 235 12.14 9.54 -10.62
C ALA A 235 13.26 10.57 -10.48
N HIS A 236 12.94 11.86 -10.57
CA HIS A 236 13.95 12.92 -10.44
C HIS A 236 14.66 12.95 -9.06
N PHE A 237 14.08 12.32 -8.05
CA PHE A 237 14.61 12.28 -6.68
C PHE A 237 15.25 10.92 -6.31
N GLY A 238 15.07 9.88 -7.14
CA GLY A 238 15.51 8.52 -6.80
C GLY A 238 14.66 7.46 -7.49
N VAL A 239 14.08 6.53 -6.72
CA VAL A 239 13.41 5.35 -7.25
C VAL A 239 12.01 5.13 -6.68
N THR A 240 11.13 4.55 -7.50
CA THR A 240 9.75 4.19 -7.18
C THR A 240 9.30 2.96 -8.00
N GLY A 241 8.01 2.68 -8.02
CA GLY A 241 7.43 1.54 -8.73
C GLY A 241 7.19 0.35 -7.81
N PRO A 242 6.47 -0.68 -8.29
CA PRO A 242 5.90 -1.73 -7.43
C PRO A 242 6.90 -2.39 -6.49
N ILE A 243 8.08 -2.80 -7.01
CA ILE A 243 9.08 -3.50 -6.18
C ILE A 243 9.81 -2.57 -5.20
N ILE A 244 9.99 -1.29 -5.56
CA ILE A 244 10.57 -0.30 -4.65
C ILE A 244 9.59 0.03 -3.53
N LEU A 245 8.31 0.23 -3.85
CA LEU A 245 7.27 0.47 -2.85
C LEU A 245 7.19 -0.68 -1.85
N SER A 246 7.22 -1.93 -2.32
CA SER A 246 7.24 -3.10 -1.43
C SER A 246 8.53 -3.16 -0.58
N ALA A 247 9.69 -2.93 -1.20
CA ALA A 247 10.98 -2.92 -0.51
C ALA A 247 11.10 -1.79 0.53
N SER A 248 10.41 -0.66 0.31
CA SER A 248 10.45 0.51 1.20
C SER A 248 9.95 0.20 2.62
N HIS A 249 9.06 -0.78 2.80
CA HIS A 249 8.66 -1.26 4.13
C HIS A 249 9.87 -1.71 4.96
N THR A 250 10.79 -2.47 4.34
CA THR A 250 12.04 -2.89 5.00
C THR A 250 12.94 -1.68 5.28
N VAL A 251 13.05 -0.75 4.34
CA VAL A 251 13.87 0.47 4.51
C VAL A 251 13.38 1.30 5.69
N THR A 252 12.08 1.60 5.76
CA THR A 252 11.53 2.42 6.86
C THR A 252 11.67 1.72 8.21
N LYS A 253 11.57 0.39 8.25
CA LYS A 253 11.81 -0.41 9.47
C LYS A 253 13.27 -0.37 9.91
N LEU A 254 14.23 -0.39 8.98
CA LEU A 254 15.66 -0.26 9.27
C LEU A 254 16.00 1.13 9.79
N LEU A 255 15.48 2.17 9.15
CA LEU A 255 15.67 3.57 9.57
C LEU A 255 15.13 3.81 10.99
N LYS A 256 13.94 3.26 11.31
CA LYS A 256 13.41 3.31 12.68
C LYS A 256 14.38 2.67 13.71
N LYS A 257 15.10 1.63 13.31
CA LYS A 257 16.13 0.98 14.14
C LYS A 257 17.49 1.67 14.08
N LYS A 258 17.58 2.84 13.43
CA LYS A 258 18.82 3.60 13.22
C LYS A 258 19.92 2.77 12.52
N VAL A 259 19.53 1.91 11.59
CA VAL A 259 20.45 1.08 10.81
C VAL A 259 20.79 1.81 9.52
N GLU A 260 22.01 2.26 9.39
CA GLU A 260 22.58 2.94 8.22
C GLU A 260 24.04 2.47 8.01
N PRO A 261 24.61 2.55 6.79
CA PRO A 261 23.95 2.94 5.54
C PRO A 261 23.01 1.86 5.00
N ILE A 262 22.03 2.29 4.20
CA ILE A 262 21.12 1.41 3.46
C ILE A 262 21.36 1.62 1.96
N GLU A 263 21.56 0.52 1.25
CA GLU A 263 21.79 0.52 -0.19
C GLU A 263 20.70 -0.26 -0.92
N ILE A 264 20.44 0.16 -2.14
CA ILE A 264 19.62 -0.54 -3.12
C ILE A 264 20.57 -1.14 -4.15
N SER A 265 20.52 -2.45 -4.34
CA SER A 265 21.21 -3.16 -5.43
C SER A 265 20.17 -3.53 -6.48
N ILE A 266 20.43 -3.18 -7.72
CA ILE A 266 19.55 -3.47 -8.85
C ILE A 266 20.27 -4.43 -9.79
N ASN A 267 19.74 -5.66 -9.93
CA ASN A 267 20.14 -6.59 -10.96
C ASN A 267 19.25 -6.41 -12.20
N LEU A 268 19.84 -5.92 -13.28
CA LEU A 268 19.14 -5.63 -14.54
C LEU A 268 18.85 -6.90 -15.35
N LYS A 269 19.52 -8.02 -15.06
CA LYS A 269 19.42 -9.30 -15.79
C LYS A 269 19.36 -10.49 -14.82
N PRO A 270 18.37 -10.55 -13.93
CA PRO A 270 18.32 -11.56 -12.85
C PRO A 270 18.16 -13.00 -13.35
N ALA A 271 17.69 -13.19 -14.58
CA ALA A 271 17.59 -14.53 -15.19
C ALA A 271 18.94 -15.08 -15.67
N LEU A 272 20.01 -14.27 -15.70
CA LEU A 272 21.33 -14.67 -16.17
C LEU A 272 22.31 -14.74 -14.99
N THR A 273 23.07 -15.84 -14.88
CA THR A 273 24.22 -15.86 -13.97
C THR A 273 25.32 -14.92 -14.50
N ARG A 274 26.27 -14.58 -13.65
CA ARG A 274 27.40 -13.72 -14.02
C ARG A 274 28.18 -14.28 -15.23
N GLU A 275 28.41 -15.58 -15.23
CA GLU A 275 29.15 -16.29 -16.29
C GLU A 275 28.38 -16.30 -17.62
N VAL A 276 27.03 -16.48 -17.54
CA VAL A 276 26.17 -16.48 -18.73
C VAL A 276 26.08 -15.07 -19.31
N LEU A 277 25.97 -14.04 -18.46
CA LEU A 277 25.96 -12.65 -18.90
C LEU A 277 27.33 -12.26 -19.53
N ASP A 278 28.46 -12.67 -18.93
CA ASP A 278 29.78 -12.39 -19.48
C ASP A 278 29.95 -13.06 -20.87
N LYS A 279 29.56 -14.33 -21.04
CA LYS A 279 29.55 -15.00 -22.34
C LYS A 279 28.68 -14.26 -23.37
N ARG A 280 27.53 -13.74 -22.97
CA ARG A 280 26.66 -12.96 -23.85
C ARG A 280 27.34 -11.66 -24.26
N VAL A 281 27.96 -10.92 -23.34
CA VAL A 281 28.69 -9.68 -23.64
C VAL A 281 29.89 -9.97 -24.56
N GLN A 282 30.64 -11.06 -24.33
CA GLN A 282 31.73 -11.47 -25.19
C GLN A 282 31.26 -11.73 -26.63
N ARG A 283 30.16 -12.44 -26.81
CA ARG A 283 29.57 -12.70 -28.13
C ARG A 283 29.16 -11.39 -28.82
N ASP A 284 28.42 -10.55 -28.12
CA ASP A 284 27.95 -9.27 -28.68
C ASP A 284 29.13 -8.34 -29.03
N PHE A 285 30.25 -8.42 -28.31
CA PHE A 285 31.50 -7.72 -28.60
C PHE A 285 32.23 -8.32 -29.81
N SER A 286 32.32 -9.64 -29.95
CA SER A 286 32.96 -10.29 -31.07
C SER A 286 32.30 -9.96 -32.41
N GLU A 287 30.97 -9.77 -32.40
CA GLU A 287 30.18 -9.43 -33.59
C GLU A 287 30.26 -7.93 -33.99
N ALA A 288 30.86 -7.09 -33.12
CA ALA A 288 30.78 -5.64 -33.30
C ALA A 288 32.08 -4.90 -32.98
N GLN A 289 33.22 -5.49 -33.22
CA GLN A 289 34.55 -5.01 -32.78
C GLN A 289 34.90 -3.55 -33.12
N ASN A 290 34.43 -3.06 -34.26
CA ASN A 290 34.69 -1.68 -34.71
C ASN A 290 33.59 -0.67 -34.25
N LYS A 291 32.55 -1.14 -33.54
CA LYS A 291 31.49 -0.25 -33.04
C LYS A 291 31.84 0.30 -31.65
N GLN A 292 31.27 1.47 -31.35
CA GLN A 292 31.38 2.04 -30.02
C GLN A 292 30.52 1.27 -29.02
N LEU A 293 30.96 1.22 -27.74
CA LEU A 293 30.26 0.53 -26.64
C LEU A 293 28.80 0.96 -26.49
N LEU A 294 28.51 2.28 -26.56
CA LEU A 294 27.13 2.82 -26.48
C LEU A 294 26.19 2.19 -27.49
N ASN A 295 26.71 1.85 -28.68
CA ASN A 295 25.89 1.28 -29.76
C ASN A 295 25.65 -0.22 -29.57
N VAL A 296 26.64 -0.95 -29.05
CA VAL A 296 26.52 -2.39 -28.81
C VAL A 296 25.58 -2.68 -27.64
N LEU A 297 25.63 -1.88 -26.59
CA LEU A 297 24.78 -2.06 -25.41
C LEU A 297 23.29 -1.85 -25.68
N LYS A 298 22.87 -1.25 -26.80
CA LYS A 298 21.46 -1.11 -27.18
C LYS A 298 20.74 -2.46 -27.35
N GLY A 299 21.49 -3.54 -27.68
CA GLY A 299 20.93 -4.90 -27.72
C GLY A 299 20.71 -5.55 -26.35
N LEU A 300 21.24 -4.94 -25.29
CA LEU A 300 21.21 -5.51 -23.94
C LEU A 300 20.45 -4.64 -22.93
N LEU A 301 20.52 -3.31 -23.04
CA LEU A 301 20.03 -2.34 -22.07
C LEU A 301 19.13 -1.28 -22.73
N PRO A 302 18.21 -0.68 -21.98
CA PRO A 302 17.46 0.51 -22.43
C PRO A 302 18.42 1.65 -22.80
N THR A 303 18.22 2.27 -23.93
CA THR A 303 19.13 3.30 -24.49
C THR A 303 19.43 4.40 -23.47
N LYS A 304 18.42 4.87 -22.74
CA LYS A 304 18.55 5.93 -21.72
C LYS A 304 19.45 5.54 -20.55
N LEU A 305 19.58 4.25 -20.23
CA LEU A 305 20.41 3.74 -19.13
C LEU A 305 21.88 3.56 -19.50
N ILE A 306 22.19 3.38 -20.78
CA ILE A 306 23.53 3.02 -21.26
C ILE A 306 24.62 4.01 -20.80
N PRO A 307 24.45 5.34 -20.93
CA PRO A 307 25.47 6.29 -20.46
C PRO A 307 25.79 6.14 -18.97
N VAL A 308 24.76 5.93 -18.14
CA VAL A 308 24.92 5.73 -16.69
C VAL A 308 25.69 4.43 -16.40
N ILE A 309 25.38 3.34 -17.09
CA ILE A 309 26.09 2.07 -16.91
C ILE A 309 27.56 2.22 -17.32
N CYS A 310 27.86 2.90 -18.42
CA CYS A 310 29.23 3.17 -18.84
C CYS A 310 29.99 3.99 -17.78
N GLN A 311 29.38 5.03 -17.26
CA GLN A 311 29.94 5.85 -16.17
C GLN A 311 30.22 5.02 -14.91
N LEU A 312 29.27 4.21 -14.46
CA LEU A 312 29.43 3.36 -13.28
C LEU A 312 30.49 2.26 -13.48
N ALA A 313 30.57 1.68 -14.68
CA ALA A 313 31.59 0.73 -15.04
C ALA A 313 32.97 1.37 -15.29
N LYS A 314 33.05 2.72 -15.28
CA LYS A 314 34.27 3.49 -15.59
C LYS A 314 34.84 3.15 -16.96
N ILE A 315 33.96 3.14 -17.97
CA ILE A 315 34.33 2.87 -19.39
C ILE A 315 33.79 4.05 -20.20
N GLU A 316 34.61 4.63 -21.03
CA GLU A 316 34.18 5.64 -21.97
C GLU A 316 33.21 5.04 -23.00
N GLY A 317 31.99 5.59 -23.10
CA GLY A 317 30.95 5.00 -23.95
C GLY A 317 31.26 5.06 -25.45
N THR A 318 32.13 5.98 -25.88
CA THR A 318 32.62 6.12 -27.26
C THR A 318 33.76 5.17 -27.61
N LYS A 319 34.33 4.47 -26.62
CA LYS A 319 35.39 3.50 -26.80
C LYS A 319 35.00 2.38 -27.77
N ALA A 320 35.87 2.07 -28.70
CA ALA A 320 35.65 0.95 -29.63
C ALA A 320 35.74 -0.39 -28.89
N ILE A 321 34.94 -1.36 -29.31
CA ILE A 321 34.86 -2.66 -28.63
C ILE A 321 36.21 -3.37 -28.57
N HIS A 322 37.03 -3.31 -29.64
CA HIS A 322 38.32 -3.96 -29.65
C HIS A 322 39.34 -3.38 -28.66
N ASP A 323 39.12 -2.15 -28.17
CA ASP A 323 39.94 -1.51 -27.14
C ASP A 323 39.50 -1.81 -25.71
N ILE A 324 38.32 -2.47 -25.51
CA ILE A 324 37.81 -2.78 -24.19
C ILE A 324 38.57 -3.96 -23.60
N THR A 325 39.20 -3.74 -22.45
CA THR A 325 39.95 -4.78 -21.75
C THR A 325 39.06 -5.81 -21.10
N LYS A 326 39.58 -6.95 -20.72
CA LYS A 326 38.88 -8.00 -19.97
C LYS A 326 38.36 -7.45 -18.62
N GLU A 327 39.16 -6.67 -17.95
CA GLU A 327 38.81 -6.05 -16.65
C GLU A 327 37.64 -5.07 -16.80
N GLU A 328 37.64 -4.25 -17.85
CA GLU A 328 36.53 -3.34 -18.16
C GLU A 328 35.24 -4.10 -18.46
N ARG A 329 35.34 -5.16 -19.28
CA ARG A 329 34.19 -6.02 -19.58
C ARG A 329 33.62 -6.66 -18.33
N LEU A 330 34.46 -7.19 -17.44
CA LEU A 330 34.00 -7.80 -16.18
C LEU A 330 33.34 -6.75 -15.26
N ARG A 331 33.91 -5.53 -15.15
CA ARG A 331 33.25 -4.44 -14.41
C ARG A 331 31.92 -4.07 -15.01
N LEU A 332 31.78 -4.08 -16.34
CA LEU A 332 30.49 -3.82 -17.00
C LEU A 332 29.46 -4.89 -16.61
N VAL A 333 29.84 -6.17 -16.64
CA VAL A 333 28.99 -7.30 -16.24
C VAL A 333 28.57 -7.15 -14.78
N ASP A 334 29.51 -6.85 -13.89
CA ASP A 334 29.24 -6.67 -12.47
C ASP A 334 28.29 -5.48 -12.24
N THR A 335 28.48 -4.36 -12.96
CA THR A 335 27.62 -3.18 -12.88
C THR A 335 26.19 -3.49 -13.34
N ILE A 336 26.02 -4.31 -14.39
CA ILE A 336 24.69 -4.71 -14.88
C ILE A 336 23.95 -5.58 -13.84
N GLN A 337 24.68 -6.41 -13.10
CA GLN A 337 24.08 -7.30 -12.09
C GLN A 337 23.97 -6.69 -10.69
N ASP A 338 24.73 -5.64 -10.41
CA ASP A 338 24.76 -5.01 -9.09
C ASP A 338 24.92 -3.48 -9.21
N MET A 339 23.93 -2.83 -9.82
CA MET A 339 23.88 -1.39 -9.89
C MET A 339 23.45 -0.82 -8.54
N ARG A 340 24.32 -0.05 -7.87
CA ARG A 340 24.12 0.43 -6.51
C ARG A 340 23.58 1.85 -6.45
N LEU A 341 22.67 2.05 -5.49
CA LEU A 341 22.12 3.34 -5.08
C LEU A 341 22.14 3.42 -3.57
N SER A 342 22.49 4.57 -3.04
CA SER A 342 22.47 4.87 -1.60
C SER A 342 21.15 5.51 -1.23
N VAL A 343 20.39 4.91 -0.32
CA VAL A 343 19.15 5.51 0.19
C VAL A 343 19.52 6.78 0.97
N HIS A 344 18.87 7.89 0.63
CA HIS A 344 18.96 9.12 1.40
C HIS A 344 17.87 9.15 2.47
N ARG A 345 16.61 9.06 2.05
CA ARG A 345 15.42 9.00 2.93
C ARG A 345 14.19 8.51 2.16
N PRO A 346 13.13 8.06 2.85
CA PRO A 346 11.81 7.92 2.23
C PRO A 346 11.22 9.30 1.92
N ARG A 347 10.30 9.36 0.95
CA ARG A 347 9.47 10.54 0.71
C ARG A 347 8.56 10.83 1.92
N PRO A 348 7.97 12.04 2.06
CA PRO A 348 7.04 12.38 3.13
C PRO A 348 5.84 11.41 3.20
N ILE A 349 5.34 11.13 4.41
CA ILE A 349 4.21 10.20 4.65
C ILE A 349 2.96 10.54 3.83
N ALA A 350 2.75 11.81 3.51
CA ALA A 350 1.66 12.27 2.66
C ALA A 350 1.69 11.68 1.24
N GLU A 351 2.87 11.25 0.75
CA GLU A 351 3.07 10.62 -0.55
C GLU A 351 3.06 9.07 -0.47
N ALA A 352 3.01 8.51 0.74
CA ALA A 352 2.94 7.06 0.92
C ALA A 352 1.60 6.51 0.40
N ILE A 353 1.60 5.28 -0.11
CA ILE A 353 0.35 4.62 -0.47
C ILE A 353 -0.43 4.26 0.78
N VAL A 354 0.27 3.82 1.84
CA VAL A 354 -0.29 3.34 3.10
C VAL A 354 0.50 3.91 4.28
N THR A 355 -0.20 4.14 5.39
CA THR A 355 0.39 4.43 6.69
C THR A 355 0.64 3.13 7.45
N ALA A 356 1.85 2.92 7.94
CA ALA A 356 2.17 1.89 8.93
C ALA A 356 2.19 2.51 10.32
N GLY A 357 1.88 1.74 11.36
CA GLY A 357 1.52 2.26 12.67
C GLY A 357 0.02 2.54 12.74
N GLY A 358 -0.47 3.05 13.86
CA GLY A 358 -1.88 3.32 14.08
C GLY A 358 -2.37 2.85 15.45
N ILE A 359 -3.68 2.69 15.62
CA ILE A 359 -4.26 2.17 16.86
C ILE A 359 -3.70 0.78 17.14
N SER A 360 -3.17 0.59 18.34
CA SER A 360 -2.54 -0.67 18.76
C SER A 360 -3.54 -1.84 18.67
N VAL A 361 -3.25 -2.80 17.80
CA VAL A 361 -4.08 -4.01 17.65
C VAL A 361 -4.15 -4.88 18.92
N LYS A 362 -3.26 -4.65 19.90
CA LYS A 362 -3.29 -5.34 21.20
C LYS A 362 -4.50 -4.92 22.03
N GLU A 363 -5.03 -3.72 21.80
CA GLU A 363 -6.14 -3.10 22.51
C GLU A 363 -7.47 -3.25 21.74
N VAL A 364 -7.49 -4.02 20.68
CA VAL A 364 -8.66 -4.34 19.86
C VAL A 364 -8.85 -5.86 19.83
N ASP A 365 -10.09 -6.32 19.91
CA ASP A 365 -10.38 -7.75 19.79
C ASP A 365 -10.32 -8.16 18.30
N PRO A 366 -9.47 -9.16 17.93
CA PRO A 366 -9.32 -9.58 16.54
C PRO A 366 -10.54 -10.32 15.98
N LYS A 367 -11.48 -10.76 16.81
CA LYS A 367 -12.68 -11.48 16.38
C LYS A 367 -13.85 -10.57 16.10
N THR A 368 -13.92 -9.45 16.81
CA THR A 368 -15.06 -8.51 16.76
C THR A 368 -14.68 -7.12 16.25
N MET A 369 -13.38 -6.79 16.20
CA MET A 369 -12.85 -5.43 15.96
C MET A 369 -13.29 -4.41 17.04
N GLN A 370 -13.82 -4.85 18.19
CA GLN A 370 -14.22 -3.99 19.29
C GLN A 370 -13.00 -3.54 20.11
N SER A 371 -13.05 -2.33 20.60
CA SER A 371 -12.13 -1.82 21.62
C SER A 371 -12.20 -2.68 22.88
N LYS A 372 -11.04 -3.01 23.45
CA LYS A 372 -10.96 -3.63 24.78
C LYS A 372 -11.05 -2.63 25.91
N LEU A 373 -11.01 -1.33 25.59
CA LEU A 373 -11.05 -0.23 26.57
C LEU A 373 -12.42 0.44 26.67
N VAL A 374 -13.17 0.47 25.56
CA VAL A 374 -14.49 1.13 25.47
C VAL A 374 -15.44 0.18 24.76
N GLN A 375 -16.47 -0.25 25.47
CA GLN A 375 -17.52 -1.11 24.91
C GLN A 375 -18.38 -0.36 23.89
N GLY A 376 -18.77 -1.02 22.81
CA GLY A 376 -19.51 -0.41 21.71
C GLY A 376 -18.68 0.45 20.77
N LEU A 377 -17.37 0.61 21.01
CA LEU A 377 -16.44 1.27 20.10
C LEU A 377 -15.69 0.24 19.29
N TYR A 378 -15.68 0.39 17.96
CA TYR A 378 -15.04 -0.50 17.00
C TYR A 378 -14.05 0.25 16.12
N MET A 379 -13.06 -0.47 15.57
CA MET A 379 -12.06 0.08 14.65
C MET A 379 -11.99 -0.75 13.38
N ALA A 380 -11.84 -0.09 12.21
CA ALA A 380 -11.76 -0.78 10.94
C ALA A 380 -10.83 -0.09 9.93
N GLY A 381 -10.10 -0.88 9.17
CA GLY A 381 -9.22 -0.42 8.10
C GLY A 381 -7.90 0.16 8.58
N GLU A 382 -7.33 1.05 7.79
CA GLU A 382 -5.96 1.58 7.91
C GLU A 382 -5.73 2.44 9.18
N VAL A 383 -6.77 2.73 9.97
CA VAL A 383 -6.61 3.39 11.27
C VAL A 383 -5.96 2.44 12.30
N LEU A 384 -6.09 1.13 12.11
CA LEU A 384 -5.40 0.11 12.91
C LEU A 384 -3.91 0.04 12.54
N ASP A 385 -3.06 -0.41 13.47
CA ASP A 385 -1.64 -0.71 13.19
C ASP A 385 -1.51 -1.96 12.31
N ILE A 386 -1.99 -1.83 11.06
CA ILE A 386 -1.91 -2.85 10.00
C ILE A 386 -1.48 -2.20 8.70
N ASP A 387 -0.53 -2.80 8.01
CA ASP A 387 -0.15 -2.40 6.67
C ASP A 387 0.25 -3.63 5.83
N ALA A 388 -0.19 -3.67 4.59
CA ALA A 388 0.07 -4.76 3.65
C ALA A 388 0.80 -4.27 2.40
N PHE A 389 1.42 -5.19 1.68
CA PHE A 389 2.05 -4.88 0.39
C PHE A 389 1.02 -4.43 -0.66
N THR A 390 1.53 -3.94 -1.81
CA THR A 390 0.70 -3.63 -2.98
C THR A 390 0.05 -4.90 -3.52
N GLY A 391 -1.13 -4.78 -4.14
CA GLY A 391 -1.77 -5.95 -4.77
C GLY A 391 -3.23 -6.17 -4.41
N GLY A 392 -3.89 -5.24 -3.71
CA GLY A 392 -5.29 -5.35 -3.27
C GLY A 392 -5.45 -5.72 -1.79
N TYR A 393 -4.37 -6.09 -1.13
CA TYR A 393 -4.38 -6.58 0.25
C TYR A 393 -4.84 -5.53 1.28
N ASN A 394 -4.49 -4.25 1.11
CA ASN A 394 -4.92 -3.17 2.01
C ASN A 394 -6.41 -2.88 1.92
N LEU A 395 -7.00 -2.92 0.71
CA LEU A 395 -8.45 -2.78 0.56
C LEU A 395 -9.18 -3.99 1.12
N GLN A 396 -8.67 -5.21 0.91
CA GLN A 396 -9.24 -6.40 1.54
C GLN A 396 -9.21 -6.31 3.07
N ALA A 397 -8.09 -5.90 3.66
CA ALA A 397 -8.01 -5.69 5.11
C ALA A 397 -9.04 -4.66 5.60
N ALA A 398 -9.22 -3.57 4.85
CA ALA A 398 -10.23 -2.57 5.17
C ALA A 398 -11.66 -3.13 5.09
N PHE A 399 -11.98 -3.92 4.06
CA PHE A 399 -13.29 -4.53 3.89
C PHE A 399 -13.55 -5.62 4.94
N SER A 400 -12.60 -6.53 5.18
CA SER A 400 -12.77 -7.61 6.16
C SER A 400 -12.93 -7.09 7.59
N THR A 401 -12.09 -6.15 8.02
CA THR A 401 -12.20 -5.56 9.37
C THR A 401 -13.48 -4.76 9.53
N ALA A 402 -13.91 -4.04 8.49
CA ALA A 402 -15.14 -3.27 8.51
C ALA A 402 -16.40 -4.15 8.54
N TYR A 403 -16.39 -5.26 7.79
CA TYR A 403 -17.47 -6.26 7.82
C TYR A 403 -17.64 -6.80 9.23
N VAL A 404 -16.55 -7.24 9.85
CA VAL A 404 -16.57 -7.80 11.21
C VAL A 404 -17.01 -6.77 12.24
N ALA A 405 -16.42 -5.57 12.21
CA ALA A 405 -16.80 -4.48 13.11
C ALA A 405 -18.29 -4.15 13.03
N ALA A 406 -18.81 -4.02 11.82
CA ALA A 406 -20.21 -3.69 11.59
C ALA A 406 -21.18 -4.81 11.99
N THR A 407 -20.79 -6.08 11.77
CA THR A 407 -21.58 -7.23 12.18
C THR A 407 -21.74 -7.24 13.69
N HIS A 408 -20.66 -7.16 14.45
CA HIS A 408 -20.72 -7.15 15.91
C HIS A 408 -21.34 -5.86 16.49
N ALA A 409 -21.13 -4.71 15.87
CA ALA A 409 -21.80 -3.47 16.25
C ALA A 409 -23.33 -3.57 16.10
N ALA A 410 -23.83 -4.25 15.05
CA ALA A 410 -25.26 -4.38 14.80
C ALA A 410 -25.92 -5.47 15.64
N GLU A 411 -25.29 -6.64 15.76
CA GLU A 411 -25.84 -7.79 16.48
C GLU A 411 -25.66 -7.66 18.01
N GLY A 412 -24.62 -6.97 18.48
CA GLY A 412 -24.16 -6.95 19.87
C GLY A 412 -23.30 -8.17 20.18
N ASP A 413 -22.71 -8.19 21.38
CA ASP A 413 -22.04 -9.39 21.85
C ASP A 413 -23.10 -10.50 21.97
N ILE A 414 -22.97 -11.52 21.12
CA ILE A 414 -23.68 -12.80 21.34
C ILE A 414 -22.98 -13.37 22.56
N ALA A 415 -23.66 -13.29 23.70
CA ALA A 415 -23.22 -13.78 25.00
C ALA A 415 -22.94 -15.30 24.95
#